data_8c53bb06395ddcd1a95f7c05a2aede0f
#
_entry.id   8c53bb06395ddcd1a95f7c05a2aede0f
#
_cell.length_a   1.000
_cell.length_b   1.000
_cell.length_c   1.000
_cell.angle_alpha   90.00
_cell.angle_beta   90.00
_cell.angle_gamma   90.00
#
_symmetry.space_group_name_H-M   'P 1'
#
loop_
_entity.id
_entity.type
_entity.pdbx_description
1 polymer ?
#
loop_
_entity_poly.entity_id
_entity_poly.type
_entity_poly.pdbx_seq_one_letter_code
_entity_poly.pdbx_strand_id
1 'polypeptide(L)'
;SNISNKKMPSFRSHIKFVSSKPYKKWYIIKMSNNSIGSIYLSYQNEIGFFLKKEYDDAKIANSVIKSFMKKNPLYEYFVNINPRNTKLIKFYKNLGFSLLQKTFKLEKNSR
;
A
#
# COMPACT_ATOMS: atom_id res chain seq x y z
N SER A 1 10.29 -17.44 -13.11
CA SER A 1 10.15 -16.99 -13.22
C SER A 1 10.28 -16.29 -13.12
N ASN A 2 10.35 -16.68 -13.33
CA ASN A 2 10.28 -16.10 -13.40
C ASN A 2 10.10 -15.37 -13.30
N ILE A 3 9.99 -15.52 -13.45
CA ILE A 3 9.58 -15.02 -13.31
C ILE A 3 9.40 -14.83 -12.82
N SER A 4 9.27 -15.43 -12.68
CA SER A 4 8.97 -15.42 -12.28
C SER A 4 9.19 -15.40 -11.61
N ASN A 5 9.33 -15.84 -11.49
CA ASN A 5 9.45 -15.90 -10.98
C ASN A 5 10.08 -15.76 -10.76
N LYS A 6 9.78 -16.18 -10.45
CA LYS A 6 10.89 -16.03 -10.27
C LYS A 6 11.59 -14.78 -10.15
N LYS A 7 11.63 -13.86 -10.42
CA LYS A 7 12.23 -12.71 -10.16
C LYS A 7 11.64 -11.93 -9.13
N MET A 8 10.45 -12.16 -8.77
CA MET A 8 9.78 -11.46 -7.70
C MET A 8 10.27 -11.84 -6.33
N PRO A 9 10.95 -12.98 -6.15
CA PRO A 9 11.40 -13.33 -4.80
C PRO A 9 12.26 -12.28 -4.13
N SER A 10 13.03 -11.54 -4.90
CA SER A 10 13.90 -10.54 -4.30
C SER A 10 13.17 -9.25 -3.94
N PHE A 11 11.90 -9.19 -4.25
CA PHE A 11 11.14 -7.97 -4.10
C PHE A 11 11.05 -7.47 -2.68
N ARG A 12 10.86 -8.36 -1.71
CA ARG A 12 10.69 -7.89 -0.34
C ARG A 12 11.96 -7.31 0.25
N SER A 13 13.12 -7.58 -0.32
CA SER A 13 14.33 -6.96 0.18
C SER A 13 14.48 -5.54 -0.29
N HIS A 14 13.57 -5.09 -1.15
CA HIS A 14 13.64 -3.76 -1.72
C HIS A 14 12.78 -2.73 -1.01
N ILE A 15 12.21 -3.08 0.13
CA ILE A 15 11.46 -2.12 0.92
C ILE A 15 12.41 -1.51 1.93
N LYS A 16 12.74 -0.24 1.74
CA LYS A 16 13.71 0.44 2.59
C LYS A 16 13.03 1.46 3.46
N PHE A 17 13.29 1.37 4.75
CA PHE A 17 12.78 2.34 5.70
C PHE A 17 13.37 3.71 5.41
N VAL A 18 12.54 4.72 5.34
CA VAL A 18 12.96 6.08 5.05
C VAL A 18 12.92 6.93 6.30
N SER A 19 11.76 6.96 6.95
CA SER A 19 11.54 7.83 8.08
C SER A 19 10.28 7.43 8.80
N SER A 20 10.20 7.77 10.08
CA SER A 20 8.97 7.54 10.84
C SER A 20 8.15 8.81 10.98
N LYS A 21 8.63 9.95 10.48
CA LYS A 21 7.87 11.21 10.59
C LYS A 21 7.53 11.73 9.22
N PRO A 22 6.29 12.20 9.03
CA PRO A 22 5.17 12.29 9.98
C PRO A 22 4.39 10.98 10.13
N TYR A 23 4.93 9.90 9.62
CA TYR A 23 4.27 8.60 9.66
C TYR A 23 4.91 7.71 10.71
N LYS A 24 4.16 6.70 11.15
CA LYS A 24 4.69 5.71 12.05
C LYS A 24 5.83 4.93 11.38
N LYS A 25 5.64 4.59 10.12
CA LYS A 25 6.64 3.92 9.28
C LYS A 25 6.51 4.42 7.86
N TRP A 26 7.64 4.52 7.18
CA TRP A 26 7.63 4.98 5.80
C TRP A 26 8.77 4.31 5.04
N TYR A 27 8.41 3.69 3.91
CA TYR A 27 9.37 2.92 3.11
C TYR A 27 9.33 3.34 1.67
N ILE A 28 10.48 3.30 1.03
CA ILE A 28 10.58 3.40 -0.42
C ILE A 28 10.60 1.98 -0.95
N ILE A 29 9.81 1.71 -1.97
CA ILE A 29 9.74 0.41 -2.62
C ILE A 29 10.69 0.41 -3.79
N LYS A 30 11.59 -0.55 -3.83
CA LYS A 30 12.57 -0.64 -4.91
C LYS A 30 12.49 -1.97 -5.61
N MET A 31 12.75 -1.95 -6.90
CA MET A 31 12.93 -3.16 -7.69
C MET A 31 14.26 -3.00 -8.39
N SER A 32 15.23 -3.87 -8.07
CA SER A 32 16.62 -3.69 -8.43
C SER A 32 17.09 -2.36 -7.84
N ASN A 33 17.57 -1.44 -8.62
CA ASN A 33 18.00 -0.15 -8.12
C ASN A 33 16.99 0.96 -8.37
N ASN A 34 15.82 0.61 -8.87
CA ASN A 34 14.81 1.59 -9.24
C ASN A 34 13.78 1.77 -8.14
N SER A 35 13.51 3.01 -7.78
CA SER A 35 12.41 3.32 -6.87
C SER A 35 11.12 3.22 -7.64
N ILE A 36 10.23 2.32 -7.23
CA ILE A 36 8.99 2.07 -7.96
C ILE A 36 7.76 2.56 -7.22
N GLY A 37 7.92 2.99 -5.98
CA GLY A 37 6.77 3.49 -5.22
C GLY A 37 7.13 3.71 -3.77
N SER A 38 6.11 3.89 -2.97
CA SER A 38 6.29 4.09 -1.53
C SER A 38 5.10 3.51 -0.78
N ILE A 39 5.33 3.21 0.50
CA ILE A 39 4.28 2.71 1.36
C ILE A 39 4.55 3.22 2.78
N TYR A 40 3.51 3.64 3.46
CA TYR A 40 3.65 4.15 4.82
C TYR A 40 2.52 3.66 5.72
N LEU A 41 2.75 3.77 7.00
CA LEU A 41 1.77 3.46 8.03
C LEU A 41 1.59 4.72 8.86
N SER A 42 0.36 5.20 8.96
CA SER A 42 0.07 6.37 9.79
C SER A 42 -0.01 5.96 11.25
N TYR A 43 -0.06 6.97 12.13
CA TYR A 43 -0.22 6.70 13.56
C TYR A 43 -1.60 6.13 13.89
N GLN A 44 -2.54 6.19 12.96
CA GLN A 44 -3.86 5.58 13.11
C GLN A 44 -3.92 4.22 12.41
N ASN A 45 -2.77 3.65 12.06
CA ASN A 45 -2.67 2.34 11.41
C ASN A 45 -3.27 2.30 10.01
N GLU A 46 -3.25 3.44 9.36
CA GLU A 46 -3.73 3.54 7.98
C GLU A 46 -2.57 3.35 7.03
N ILE A 47 -2.76 2.49 6.04
CA ILE A 47 -1.75 2.22 5.02
C ILE A 47 -1.93 3.18 3.85
N GLY A 48 -0.86 3.89 3.50
CA GLY A 48 -0.80 4.66 2.28
C GLY A 48 0.16 3.99 1.33
N PHE A 49 -0.27 3.78 0.09
CA PHE A 49 0.48 2.95 -0.84
C PHE A 49 0.41 3.53 -2.24
N PHE A 50 1.55 3.62 -2.89
CA PHE A 50 1.66 4.16 -4.23
C PHE A 50 2.68 3.36 -5.04
N LEU A 51 2.33 3.01 -6.26
CA LEU A 51 3.25 2.44 -7.23
C LEU A 51 3.24 3.30 -8.48
N LYS A 52 4.40 3.49 -9.07
CA LYS A 52 4.49 4.16 -10.36
C LYS A 52 3.69 3.36 -11.38
N LYS A 53 3.16 4.07 -12.37
CA LYS A 53 2.25 3.48 -13.34
C LYS A 53 2.81 2.21 -14.00
N GLU A 54 4.08 2.23 -14.34
CA GLU A 54 4.71 1.08 -15.00
C GLU A 54 4.72 -0.17 -14.13
N TYR A 55 4.62 0.00 -12.84
CA TYR A 55 4.70 -1.09 -11.87
C TYR A 55 3.38 -1.32 -11.16
N ASP A 56 2.32 -0.67 -11.63
CA ASP A 56 1.00 -0.78 -11.00
C ASP A 56 0.33 -2.10 -11.43
N ASP A 57 0.75 -3.14 -10.78
CA ASP A 57 0.43 -4.52 -11.11
C ASP A 57 -0.01 -5.21 -9.82
N ALA A 58 -1.10 -5.94 -9.90
CA ALA A 58 -1.67 -6.59 -8.73
C ALA A 58 -0.70 -7.54 -8.04
N LYS A 59 0.15 -8.23 -8.78
CA LYS A 59 1.12 -9.13 -8.17
C LYS A 59 2.15 -8.37 -7.36
N ILE A 60 2.65 -7.28 -7.91
CA ILE A 60 3.62 -6.44 -7.20
C ILE A 60 2.96 -5.85 -5.97
N ALA A 61 1.77 -5.29 -6.13
CA ALA A 61 1.04 -4.69 -5.02
C ALA A 61 0.80 -5.70 -3.90
N ASN A 62 0.35 -6.90 -4.26
CA ASN A 62 0.10 -7.94 -3.28
C ASN A 62 1.36 -8.31 -2.51
N SER A 63 2.46 -8.42 -3.22
CA SER A 63 3.75 -8.76 -2.62
C SER A 63 4.21 -7.68 -1.65
N VAL A 64 4.08 -6.43 -2.06
CA VAL A 64 4.49 -5.29 -1.22
C VAL A 64 3.66 -5.23 0.05
N ILE A 65 2.34 -5.30 -0.10
CA ILE A 65 1.44 -5.18 1.06
C ILE A 65 1.71 -6.31 2.04
N LYS A 66 1.87 -7.52 1.56
CA LYS A 66 2.13 -8.66 2.45
C LYS A 66 3.46 -8.53 3.16
N SER A 67 4.48 -8.09 2.45
CA SER A 67 5.79 -7.87 3.04
C SER A 67 5.73 -6.76 4.09
N PHE A 68 5.00 -5.71 3.80
CA PHE A 68 4.83 -4.57 4.70
C PHE A 68 4.13 -5.00 5.99
N MET A 69 3.05 -5.77 5.88
CA MET A 69 2.33 -6.23 7.05
C MET A 69 3.16 -7.21 7.87
N LYS A 70 3.99 -7.99 7.22
CA LYS A 70 4.88 -8.90 7.93
C LYS A 70 5.93 -8.15 8.72
N LYS A 71 6.44 -7.06 8.18
CA LYS A 71 7.41 -6.21 8.87
C LYS A 71 6.77 -5.40 9.99
N ASN A 72 5.49 -5.14 9.89
CA ASN A 72 4.76 -4.29 10.83
C ASN A 72 3.48 -4.99 11.27
N PRO A 73 3.61 -6.08 12.03
CA PRO A 73 2.43 -6.85 12.44
C PRO A 73 1.58 -6.06 13.41
N LEU A 74 0.31 -5.92 13.09
CA LEU A 74 -0.67 -5.21 13.91
C LEU A 74 -1.94 -6.01 13.96
N TYR A 75 -2.74 -5.71 14.96
CA TYR A 75 -4.06 -6.33 15.09
C TYR A 75 -4.99 -5.91 13.96
N GLU A 76 -4.87 -4.68 13.49
CA GLU A 76 -5.72 -4.19 12.42
C GLU A 76 -5.01 -3.12 11.62
N TYR A 77 -5.41 -3.03 10.35
CA TYR A 77 -4.91 -2.03 9.41
C TYR A 77 -6.11 -1.41 8.72
N PHE A 78 -5.97 -0.15 8.33
CA PHE A 78 -7.02 0.57 7.61
C PHE A 78 -6.50 1.05 6.27
N VAL A 79 -7.37 1.09 5.28
CA VAL A 79 -7.06 1.73 4.00
C VAL A 79 -8.25 2.62 3.65
N ASN A 80 -7.96 3.78 3.11
CA ASN A 80 -8.99 4.69 2.63
C ASN A 80 -8.93 4.72 1.12
N ILE A 81 -10.04 4.42 0.48
CA ILE A 81 -10.09 4.26 -0.96
C ILE A 81 -11.22 5.08 -1.52
N ASN A 82 -10.96 5.79 -2.61
CA ASN A 82 -12.01 6.49 -3.31
C ASN A 82 -13.06 5.46 -3.74
N PRO A 83 -14.34 5.67 -3.40
CA PRO A 83 -15.37 4.68 -3.70
C PRO A 83 -15.57 4.43 -5.19
N ARG A 84 -15.06 5.33 -6.03
CA ARG A 84 -15.12 5.11 -7.49
C ARG A 84 -14.02 4.19 -7.99
N ASN A 85 -13.00 3.95 -7.17
CA ASN A 85 -11.90 3.08 -7.55
C ASN A 85 -12.24 1.63 -7.25
N THR A 86 -13.11 1.06 -8.07
CA THR A 86 -13.62 -0.30 -7.84
C THR A 86 -12.53 -1.35 -7.95
N LYS A 87 -11.55 -1.10 -8.80
CA LYS A 87 -10.42 -2.03 -8.96
C LYS A 87 -9.62 -2.15 -7.68
N LEU A 88 -9.33 -1.03 -7.06
CA LEU A 88 -8.57 -1.01 -5.82
C LEU A 88 -9.36 -1.60 -4.66
N ILE A 89 -10.66 -1.31 -4.62
CA ILE A 89 -11.55 -1.89 -3.61
C ILE A 89 -11.51 -3.40 -3.70
N LYS A 90 -11.63 -3.93 -4.92
CA LYS A 90 -11.60 -5.37 -5.12
C LYS A 90 -10.26 -5.95 -4.69
N PHE A 91 -9.17 -5.25 -4.99
CA PHE A 91 -7.84 -5.68 -4.60
C PHE A 91 -7.74 -5.86 -3.09
N TYR A 92 -8.18 -4.85 -2.33
CA TYR A 92 -8.08 -4.92 -0.87
C TYR A 92 -9.06 -5.94 -0.27
N LYS A 93 -10.24 -6.08 -0.88
CA LYS A 93 -11.16 -7.11 -0.42
C LYS A 93 -10.57 -8.51 -0.61
N ASN A 94 -9.87 -8.72 -1.71
CA ASN A 94 -9.22 -10.00 -1.94
C ASN A 94 -8.10 -10.28 -0.95
N LEU A 95 -7.54 -9.23 -0.36
CA LEU A 95 -6.54 -9.39 0.70
C LEU A 95 -7.16 -9.64 2.07
N GLY A 96 -8.48 -9.53 2.18
CA GLY A 96 -9.16 -9.76 3.45
C GLY A 96 -9.72 -8.51 4.11
N PHE A 97 -9.53 -7.35 3.50
CA PHE A 97 -10.09 -6.11 4.05
C PHE A 97 -11.60 -6.09 3.81
N SER A 98 -12.33 -5.51 4.74
CA SER A 98 -13.77 -5.35 4.61
C SER A 98 -14.14 -3.89 4.84
N LEU A 99 -15.29 -3.52 4.30
CA LEU A 99 -15.77 -2.15 4.48
C LEU A 99 -16.08 -1.87 5.93
N LEU A 100 -15.49 -0.81 6.48
CA LEU A 100 -15.69 -0.43 7.86
C LEU A 100 -16.75 0.65 8.01
N GLN A 101 -16.67 1.68 7.16
CA GLN A 101 -17.57 2.82 7.29
C GLN A 101 -17.63 3.57 5.97
N LYS A 102 -18.66 4.43 5.85
CA LYS A 102 -18.76 5.37 4.75
C LYS A 102 -18.65 6.77 5.35
N THR A 103 -17.86 7.61 4.72
CA THR A 103 -17.67 8.98 5.17
C THR A 103 -18.33 9.93 4.18
N PHE A 104 -19.18 10.81 4.70
CA PHE A 104 -19.82 11.84 3.89
C PHE A 104 -19.22 13.19 4.26
N LYS A 105 -19.17 14.06 3.29
CA LYS A 105 -18.62 15.39 3.50
C LYS A 105 -19.59 16.45 2.99
N LEU A 106 -19.74 17.49 3.77
CA LEU A 106 -20.44 18.68 3.31
C LEU A 106 -19.39 19.80 3.15
N GLU A 107 -19.34 20.33 1.97
CA GLU A 107 -18.42 21.42 1.70
C GLU A 107 -19.21 22.71 1.65
N LYS A 108 -18.89 23.63 2.56
CA LYS A 108 -19.60 24.90 2.60
C LYS A 108 -19.00 25.86 1.60
N ASN A 109 -19.86 26.58 0.92
CA ASN A 109 -19.44 27.65 0.05
C ASN A 109 -18.95 28.79 0.90
N SER A 110 -17.70 29.16 0.75
CA SER A 110 -17.09 30.14 1.61
C SER A 110 -17.18 31.56 1.06
N ARG A 111 -17.87 31.76 -0.04
CA ARG A 111 -17.95 33.09 -0.61
C ARG A 111 -19.01 33.93 -0.15
#